data_4cf54b6c333c56d134410f430a2e90be
#
_entry.id   4cf54b6c333c56d134410f430a2e90be
#
_cell.length_a   1.000
_cell.length_b   1.000
_cell.length_c   1.000
_cell.angle_alpha   90.00
_cell.angle_beta   90.00
_cell.angle_gamma   90.00
#
_symmetry.space_group_name_H-M   'P 1'
#
loop_
_entity.id
_entity.type
_entity.pdbx_description
1 polymer ?
#
loop_
_entity_poly.entity_id
_entity_poly.type
_entity_poly.pdbx_seq_one_letter_code
_entity_poly.pdbx_strand_id
1 'polypeptide(L)'
;LSDTSGFTEEEVKLFIETINKNCGLLLALINDILDLSRIESGTMDFQFAGHNLPLLMKNVYDSQRLNMPPGVQLVLKLPENSKKYLVTDNVRLQQVVNNLINNAVKFTTQGSITFGYTEEEPGYTSLFVEDTGKGISEDGLRHIFERFYKVDSFTQGAGLGLSICQTIVGRLNGMITVTSEEG
;
A
#
# COMPACT_ATOMS: atom_id res chain seq x y z
N LEU A 1 -8.26 -46.30 10.58
CA LEU A 1 -9.13 -45.33 9.94
C LEU A 1 -8.38 -44.82 8.70
N SER A 2 -8.71 -45.42 7.54
CA SER A 2 -8.15 -44.98 6.25
C SER A 2 -8.61 -43.55 5.98
N ASP A 3 -7.62 -42.65 5.81
CA ASP A 3 -7.83 -41.30 5.40
C ASP A 3 -8.50 -41.29 4.01
N THR A 4 -9.75 -40.82 3.96
CA THR A 4 -10.56 -40.82 2.75
C THR A 4 -10.35 -39.59 1.87
N SER A 5 -9.40 -38.71 2.21
CA SER A 5 -9.16 -37.46 1.47
C SER A 5 -8.23 -37.63 0.26
N GLY A 6 -7.41 -38.66 0.21
CA GLY A 6 -6.49 -38.92 -0.90
C GLY A 6 -5.35 -37.90 -1.07
N PHE A 7 -5.25 -36.91 -0.15
CA PHE A 7 -4.24 -35.87 -0.17
C PHE A 7 -3.18 -36.08 0.91
N THR A 8 -1.94 -35.75 0.61
CA THR A 8 -0.85 -35.72 1.59
C THR A 8 -0.98 -34.49 2.52
N GLU A 9 -0.34 -34.55 3.70
CA GLU A 9 -0.32 -33.39 4.62
C GLU A 9 0.27 -32.12 3.96
N GLU A 10 1.27 -32.28 3.09
CA GLU A 10 1.88 -31.19 2.34
C GLU A 10 0.90 -30.57 1.33
N GLU A 11 0.15 -31.39 0.62
CA GLU A 11 -0.90 -30.91 -0.31
C GLU A 11 -2.02 -30.20 0.42
N VAL A 12 -2.47 -30.71 1.56
CA VAL A 12 -3.48 -30.05 2.41
C VAL A 12 -2.98 -28.69 2.88
N LYS A 13 -1.71 -28.61 3.33
CA LYS A 13 -1.10 -27.35 3.76
C LYS A 13 -1.05 -26.34 2.61
N LEU A 14 -0.61 -26.76 1.43
CA LEU A 14 -0.57 -25.90 0.23
C LEU A 14 -1.96 -25.40 -0.16
N PHE A 15 -2.99 -26.25 -0.07
CA PHE A 15 -4.37 -25.83 -0.35
C PHE A 15 -4.86 -24.80 0.67
N ILE A 16 -4.60 -24.99 1.97
CA ILE A 16 -4.97 -24.04 3.01
C ILE A 16 -4.27 -22.69 2.78
N GLU A 17 -2.97 -22.69 2.49
CA GLU A 17 -2.22 -21.47 2.19
C GLU A 17 -2.79 -20.75 0.94
N THR A 18 -3.11 -21.52 -0.09
CA THR A 18 -3.72 -20.98 -1.32
C THR A 18 -5.11 -20.39 -1.07
N ILE A 19 -5.95 -21.08 -0.30
CA ILE A 19 -7.28 -20.59 0.07
C ILE A 19 -7.16 -19.30 0.88
N ASN A 20 -6.32 -19.27 1.91
CA ASN A 20 -6.11 -18.09 2.76
C ASN A 20 -5.61 -16.88 1.94
N LYS A 21 -4.68 -17.11 1.04
CA LYS A 21 -4.18 -16.06 0.11
C LYS A 21 -5.31 -15.52 -0.76
N ASN A 22 -6.09 -16.38 -1.38
CA ASN A 22 -7.19 -15.96 -2.27
C ASN A 22 -8.33 -15.26 -1.49
N CYS A 23 -8.65 -15.72 -0.28
CA CYS A 23 -9.61 -15.04 0.61
C CYS A 23 -9.12 -13.63 0.95
N GLY A 24 -7.84 -13.45 1.28
CA GLY A 24 -7.25 -12.14 1.54
C GLY A 24 -7.35 -11.20 0.34
N LEU A 25 -7.08 -11.70 -0.87
CA LEU A 25 -7.22 -10.93 -2.11
C LEU A 25 -8.67 -10.52 -2.38
N LEU A 26 -9.63 -11.43 -2.15
CA LEU A 26 -11.05 -11.14 -2.32
C LEU A 26 -11.54 -10.08 -1.35
N LEU A 27 -11.15 -10.17 -0.07
CA LEU A 27 -11.47 -9.17 0.95
C LEU A 27 -10.88 -7.80 0.60
N ALA A 28 -9.64 -7.74 0.12
CA ALA A 28 -9.03 -6.50 -0.32
C ALA A 28 -9.82 -5.89 -1.49
N LEU A 29 -10.21 -6.69 -2.49
CA LEU A 29 -11.01 -6.26 -3.61
C LEU A 29 -12.38 -5.70 -3.18
N ILE A 30 -13.07 -6.40 -2.27
CA ILE A 30 -14.36 -5.94 -1.72
C ILE A 30 -14.18 -4.60 -1.02
N ASN A 31 -13.14 -4.43 -0.20
CA ASN A 31 -12.87 -3.18 0.49
C ASN A 31 -12.57 -2.04 -0.50
N ASP A 32 -11.78 -2.29 -1.55
CA ASP A 32 -11.51 -1.32 -2.61
C ASP A 32 -12.80 -0.86 -3.30
N ILE A 33 -13.72 -1.79 -3.62
CA ILE A 33 -15.02 -1.48 -4.24
C ILE A 33 -15.90 -0.67 -3.28
N LEU A 34 -15.95 -1.03 -2.00
CA LEU A 34 -16.71 -0.29 -0.99
C LEU A 34 -16.16 1.13 -0.80
N ASP A 35 -14.84 1.28 -0.77
CA ASP A 35 -14.22 2.60 -0.67
C ASP A 35 -14.51 3.43 -1.93
N LEU A 36 -14.42 2.84 -3.13
CA LEU A 36 -14.79 3.50 -4.37
C LEU A 36 -16.26 3.96 -4.35
N SER A 37 -17.18 3.09 -3.91
CA SER A 37 -18.60 3.43 -3.77
C SER A 37 -18.85 4.59 -2.80
N ARG A 38 -18.14 4.60 -1.65
CA ARG A 38 -18.20 5.71 -0.68
C ARG A 38 -17.62 7.02 -1.22
N ILE A 39 -16.57 6.93 -2.03
CA ILE A 39 -15.97 8.07 -2.71
C ILE A 39 -16.97 8.66 -3.72
N GLU A 40 -17.56 7.83 -4.57
CA GLU A 40 -18.51 8.27 -5.62
C GLU A 40 -19.81 8.85 -5.05
N SER A 41 -20.33 8.25 -3.99
CA SER A 41 -21.52 8.78 -3.29
C SER A 41 -21.24 9.99 -2.40
N GLY A 42 -19.96 10.37 -2.23
CA GLY A 42 -19.57 11.46 -1.32
C GLY A 42 -19.78 11.14 0.16
N THR A 43 -20.01 9.87 0.51
CA THR A 43 -20.27 9.41 1.88
C THR A 43 -19.03 8.93 2.62
N MET A 44 -17.84 9.07 2.03
CA MET A 44 -16.60 8.77 2.74
C MET A 44 -16.31 9.84 3.78
N ASP A 45 -16.49 9.48 5.07
CA ASP A 45 -16.20 10.36 6.20
C ASP A 45 -14.71 10.40 6.51
N PHE A 46 -14.25 11.58 6.97
CA PHE A 46 -12.88 11.81 7.42
C PHE A 46 -12.88 12.38 8.84
N GLN A 47 -12.08 11.79 9.72
CA GLN A 47 -11.95 12.22 11.12
C GLN A 47 -10.57 12.86 11.34
N PHE A 48 -10.51 14.17 11.20
CA PHE A 48 -9.29 14.92 11.41
C PHE A 48 -8.96 15.10 12.89
N ALA A 49 -7.77 14.66 13.30
CA ALA A 49 -7.20 14.86 14.62
C ALA A 49 -5.68 15.04 14.54
N GLY A 50 -5.07 15.58 15.60
CA GLY A 50 -3.61 15.68 15.71
C GLY A 50 -3.00 14.33 16.04
N HIS A 51 -2.10 13.83 15.19
CA HIS A 51 -1.43 12.55 15.36
C HIS A 51 0.09 12.69 15.37
N ASN A 52 0.76 11.90 16.20
CA ASN A 52 2.22 11.78 16.20
C ASN A 52 2.66 11.00 14.96
N LEU A 53 3.22 11.71 13.98
CA LEU A 53 3.57 11.12 12.69
C LEU A 53 4.69 10.06 12.78
N PRO A 54 5.80 10.29 13.54
CA PRO A 54 6.80 9.24 13.78
C PRO A 54 6.21 7.94 14.32
N LEU A 55 5.30 8.03 15.29
CA LEU A 55 4.65 6.84 15.87
C LEU A 55 3.75 6.14 14.85
N LEU A 56 3.02 6.90 14.05
CA LEU A 56 2.17 6.36 12.98
C LEU A 56 3.03 5.57 11.97
N MET A 57 4.14 6.15 11.48
CA MET A 57 5.05 5.49 10.55
C MET A 57 5.69 4.24 11.15
N LYS A 58 6.03 4.28 12.43
CA LYS A 58 6.57 3.11 13.14
C LYS A 58 5.56 1.98 13.25
N ASN A 59 4.30 2.27 13.54
CA ASN A 59 3.23 1.26 13.58
C ASN A 59 3.03 0.60 12.21
N VAL A 60 3.08 1.38 11.12
CA VAL A 60 3.06 0.84 9.76
C VAL A 60 4.27 -0.07 9.52
N TYR A 61 5.47 0.37 9.88
CA TYR A 61 6.68 -0.44 9.76
C TYR A 61 6.56 -1.77 10.49
N ASP A 62 6.14 -1.75 11.76
CA ASP A 62 6.03 -2.94 12.60
C ASP A 62 5.03 -3.96 12.06
N SER A 63 3.95 -3.50 11.43
CA SER A 63 2.96 -4.37 10.77
C SER A 63 3.45 -4.91 9.42
N GLN A 64 4.08 -4.07 8.60
CA GLN A 64 4.47 -4.43 7.25
C GLN A 64 5.73 -5.29 7.17
N ARG A 65 6.71 -5.10 8.08
CA ARG A 65 7.96 -5.86 8.08
C ARG A 65 7.78 -7.38 8.15
N LEU A 66 6.68 -7.84 8.77
CA LEU A 66 6.36 -9.26 8.90
C LEU A 66 5.85 -9.89 7.60
N ASN A 67 5.42 -9.04 6.65
CA ASN A 67 4.84 -9.46 5.38
C ASN A 67 5.82 -9.33 4.19
N MET A 68 7.09 -8.95 4.47
CA MET A 68 8.07 -8.80 3.40
C MET A 68 8.47 -10.15 2.81
N PRO A 69 8.51 -10.26 1.47
CA PRO A 69 8.99 -11.46 0.82
C PRO A 69 10.50 -11.65 1.04
N PRO A 70 11.01 -12.90 0.97
CA PRO A 70 12.44 -13.16 1.03
C PRO A 70 13.22 -12.35 0.01
N GLY A 71 14.32 -11.70 0.43
CA GLY A 71 15.16 -10.88 -0.45
C GLY A 71 14.74 -9.42 -0.58
N VAL A 72 13.63 -9.00 0.05
CA VAL A 72 13.18 -7.60 0.09
C VAL A 72 13.30 -7.05 1.50
N GLN A 73 14.04 -5.95 1.65
CA GLN A 73 14.20 -5.25 2.93
C GLN A 73 13.23 -4.07 3.02
N LEU A 74 12.47 -3.98 4.12
CA LEU A 74 11.69 -2.78 4.42
C LEU A 74 12.54 -1.82 5.28
N VAL A 75 12.61 -0.56 4.87
CA VAL A 75 13.39 0.49 5.54
C VAL A 75 12.47 1.64 5.93
N LEU A 76 12.49 2.03 7.20
CA LEU A 76 11.80 3.23 7.68
C LEU A 76 12.79 4.39 7.81
N LYS A 77 12.53 5.50 7.12
CA LYS A 77 13.37 6.70 7.13
C LYS A 77 12.58 7.88 7.69
N LEU A 78 13.01 8.36 8.85
CA LEU A 78 12.38 9.49 9.54
C LEU A 78 13.44 10.58 9.79
N PRO A 79 13.04 11.87 9.85
CA PRO A 79 13.93 12.94 10.28
C PRO A 79 14.42 12.69 11.73
N GLU A 80 15.67 13.01 11.99
CA GLU A 80 16.26 12.83 13.33
C GLU A 80 15.49 13.65 14.37
N ASN A 81 15.18 13.02 15.50
CA ASN A 81 14.46 13.63 16.62
C ASN A 81 13.13 14.31 16.27
N SER A 82 12.50 13.94 15.15
CA SER A 82 11.21 14.52 14.76
C SER A 82 10.15 14.26 15.82
N LYS A 83 9.44 15.33 16.16
CA LYS A 83 8.25 15.31 17.03
C LYS A 83 7.03 15.80 16.25
N LYS A 84 7.00 15.54 14.95
CA LYS A 84 5.96 16.04 14.05
C LYS A 84 4.57 15.56 14.46
N TYR A 85 3.69 16.51 14.68
CA TYR A 85 2.26 16.28 14.77
C TYR A 85 1.61 16.71 13.45
N LEU A 86 0.80 15.83 12.89
CA LEU A 86 0.06 16.10 11.66
C LEU A 86 -1.43 16.05 11.96
N VAL A 87 -2.17 17.09 11.57
CA VAL A 87 -3.64 17.07 11.62
C VAL A 87 -4.13 16.33 10.38
N THR A 88 -4.60 15.12 10.57
CA THR A 88 -4.99 14.20 9.49
C THR A 88 -6.00 13.18 9.99
N ASP A 89 -6.58 12.41 9.08
CA ASP A 89 -7.24 11.15 9.41
C ASP A 89 -6.20 10.03 9.42
N ASN A 90 -5.91 9.51 10.61
CA ASN A 90 -4.91 8.46 10.82
C ASN A 90 -5.23 7.17 10.03
N VAL A 91 -6.48 6.74 10.00
CA VAL A 91 -6.90 5.49 9.34
C VAL A 91 -6.71 5.63 7.83
N ARG A 92 -7.13 6.76 7.27
CA ARG A 92 -7.00 7.03 5.83
C ARG A 92 -5.56 7.24 5.41
N LEU A 93 -4.76 7.93 6.22
CA LEU A 93 -3.33 8.09 5.94
C LEU A 93 -2.60 6.75 5.98
N GLN A 94 -2.86 5.90 6.97
CA GLN A 94 -2.29 4.55 7.01
C GLN A 94 -2.74 3.70 5.82
N GLN A 95 -4.00 3.82 5.39
CA GLN A 95 -4.51 3.15 4.20
C GLN A 95 -3.70 3.53 2.95
N VAL A 96 -3.42 4.81 2.76
CA VAL A 96 -2.58 5.29 1.64
C VAL A 96 -1.18 4.67 1.72
N VAL A 97 -0.49 4.81 2.86
CA VAL A 97 0.88 4.31 3.02
C VAL A 97 0.94 2.79 2.83
N ASN A 98 0.01 2.03 3.43
CA ASN A 98 -0.06 0.58 3.26
C ASN A 98 -0.31 0.18 1.79
N ASN A 99 -1.16 0.92 1.08
CA ASN A 99 -1.45 0.63 -0.33
C ASN A 99 -0.20 0.86 -1.21
N LEU A 100 0.54 1.94 -0.95
CA LEU A 100 1.80 2.22 -1.66
C LEU A 100 2.86 1.15 -1.36
N ILE A 101 3.04 0.75 -0.07
CA ILE A 101 3.98 -0.31 0.30
C ILE A 101 3.56 -1.65 -0.35
N ASN A 102 2.28 -2.01 -0.33
CA ASN A 102 1.79 -3.24 -0.95
C ASN A 102 2.01 -3.24 -2.47
N ASN A 103 1.91 -2.09 -3.13
CA ASN A 103 2.27 -1.96 -4.54
C ASN A 103 3.78 -2.16 -4.74
N ALA A 104 4.62 -1.53 -3.94
CA ALA A 104 6.06 -1.72 -3.97
C ALA A 104 6.45 -3.21 -3.79
N VAL A 105 5.84 -3.92 -2.83
CA VAL A 105 6.05 -5.37 -2.61
C VAL A 105 5.70 -6.22 -3.84
N LYS A 106 4.65 -5.87 -4.58
CA LYS A 106 4.24 -6.61 -5.78
C LYS A 106 5.28 -6.55 -6.90
N PHE A 107 6.03 -5.45 -6.99
CA PHE A 107 6.92 -5.17 -8.10
C PHE A 107 8.41 -5.24 -7.75
N THR A 108 8.74 -5.45 -6.47
CA THR A 108 10.10 -5.64 -5.98
C THR A 108 10.34 -7.11 -5.63
N THR A 109 11.15 -7.80 -6.44
CA THR A 109 11.50 -9.22 -6.20
C THR A 109 12.74 -9.37 -5.33
N GLN A 110 13.66 -8.42 -5.40
CA GLN A 110 14.87 -8.31 -4.59
C GLN A 110 15.22 -6.84 -4.38
N GLY A 111 15.85 -6.51 -3.23
CA GLY A 111 16.29 -5.16 -2.92
C GLY A 111 15.56 -4.55 -1.72
N SER A 112 15.08 -3.33 -1.84
CA SER A 112 14.51 -2.61 -0.70
C SER A 112 13.27 -1.79 -1.06
N ILE A 113 12.42 -1.63 -0.05
CA ILE A 113 11.32 -0.67 -0.04
C ILE A 113 11.59 0.29 1.11
N THR A 114 11.80 1.56 0.78
CA THR A 114 12.05 2.62 1.77
C THR A 114 10.83 3.51 1.85
N PHE A 115 10.35 3.78 3.05
CA PHE A 115 9.25 4.73 3.24
C PHE A 115 9.50 5.61 4.47
N GLY A 116 8.80 6.72 4.51
CA GLY A 116 8.96 7.69 5.59
C GLY A 116 8.38 9.03 5.24
N TYR A 117 8.97 10.08 5.82
CA TYR A 117 8.60 11.46 5.50
C TYR A 117 9.79 12.42 5.66
N THR A 118 9.69 13.58 5.01
CA THR A 118 10.62 14.69 5.16
C THR A 118 9.87 15.96 5.58
N GLU A 119 10.61 16.94 6.12
CA GLU A 119 10.12 18.22 6.61
C GLU A 119 10.93 19.37 5.96
N GLU A 120 11.19 19.28 4.66
CA GLU A 120 12.09 20.20 3.95
C GLU A 120 11.48 21.58 3.75
N GLU A 121 10.15 21.68 3.64
CA GLU A 121 9.45 22.94 3.43
C GLU A 121 8.58 23.33 4.62
N PRO A 122 8.62 24.61 5.07
CA PRO A 122 7.76 25.09 6.14
C PRO A 122 6.28 24.91 5.81
N GLY A 123 5.56 24.20 6.70
CA GLY A 123 4.12 23.96 6.54
C GLY A 123 3.75 22.73 5.73
N TYR A 124 4.71 22.08 5.06
CA TYR A 124 4.49 20.86 4.31
C TYR A 124 5.17 19.65 4.97
N THR A 125 4.64 18.48 4.72
CA THR A 125 5.21 17.20 5.11
C THR A 125 5.11 16.27 3.91
N SER A 126 6.24 15.88 3.37
CA SER A 126 6.31 14.97 2.22
C SER A 126 6.47 13.55 2.73
N LEU A 127 5.44 12.72 2.56
CA LEU A 127 5.52 11.28 2.78
C LEU A 127 5.95 10.61 1.48
N PHE A 128 6.78 9.60 1.57
CA PHE A 128 7.28 8.88 0.40
C PHE A 128 7.32 7.37 0.61
N VAL A 129 7.21 6.64 -0.48
CA VAL A 129 7.51 5.22 -0.61
C VAL A 129 8.34 5.06 -1.87
N GLU A 130 9.55 4.53 -1.72
CA GLU A 130 10.50 4.24 -2.80
C GLU A 130 10.75 2.74 -2.84
N ASP A 131 10.80 2.17 -4.01
CA ASP A 131 11.15 0.77 -4.22
C ASP A 131 12.25 0.62 -5.28
N THR A 132 12.99 -0.49 -5.20
CA THR A 132 14.01 -0.86 -6.16
C THR A 132 13.50 -1.93 -7.15
N GLY A 133 12.21 -1.88 -7.45
CA GLY A 133 11.56 -2.82 -8.35
C GLY A 133 11.83 -2.55 -9.83
N LYS A 134 11.00 -3.16 -10.68
CA LYS A 134 11.16 -3.09 -12.16
C LYS A 134 10.86 -1.71 -12.78
N GLY A 135 10.41 -0.75 -11.99
CA GLY A 135 10.01 0.56 -12.48
C GLY A 135 8.72 0.54 -13.33
N ILE A 136 8.37 1.71 -13.84
CA ILE A 136 7.16 1.96 -14.63
C ILE A 136 7.55 2.75 -15.87
N SER A 137 7.10 2.31 -17.04
CA SER A 137 7.32 3.02 -18.30
C SER A 137 6.64 4.41 -18.30
N GLU A 138 7.13 5.32 -19.16
CA GLU A 138 6.51 6.65 -19.31
C GLU A 138 5.02 6.58 -19.66
N ASP A 139 4.64 5.63 -20.50
CA ASP A 139 3.22 5.41 -20.86
C ASP A 139 2.41 4.93 -19.65
N GLY A 140 2.96 3.98 -18.89
CA GLY A 140 2.37 3.52 -17.64
C GLY A 140 2.16 4.64 -16.63
N LEU A 141 3.15 5.54 -16.48
CA LEU A 141 3.07 6.67 -15.54
C LEU A 141 1.90 7.62 -15.82
N ARG A 142 1.49 7.75 -17.08
CA ARG A 142 0.35 8.60 -17.46
C ARG A 142 -0.99 8.07 -16.99
N HIS A 143 -1.09 6.75 -16.78
CA HIS A 143 -2.35 6.05 -16.54
C HIS A 143 -2.45 5.41 -15.15
N ILE A 144 -1.39 5.35 -14.34
CA ILE A 144 -1.35 4.58 -13.08
C ILE A 144 -2.40 5.02 -12.04
N PHE A 145 -2.91 6.24 -12.12
CA PHE A 145 -3.99 6.74 -11.25
C PHE A 145 -5.38 6.52 -11.83
N GLU A 146 -5.49 5.99 -13.06
CA GLU A 146 -6.77 5.63 -13.64
C GLU A 146 -7.33 4.38 -12.96
N ARG A 147 -8.66 4.35 -12.83
CA ARG A 147 -9.36 3.22 -12.23
C ARG A 147 -9.25 1.99 -13.13
N PHE A 148 -9.03 0.82 -12.52
CA PHE A 148 -8.87 -0.47 -13.21
C PHE A 148 -7.66 -0.56 -14.13
N TYR A 149 -6.81 0.45 -14.16
CA TYR A 149 -5.58 0.39 -14.95
C TYR A 149 -4.54 -0.50 -14.27
N LYS A 150 -3.88 -1.30 -15.09
CA LYS A 150 -2.77 -2.16 -14.69
C LYS A 150 -1.70 -2.12 -15.78
N VAL A 151 -0.47 -1.85 -15.39
CA VAL A 151 0.69 -1.93 -16.30
C VAL A 151 0.87 -3.36 -16.84
N ASP A 152 0.50 -4.37 -16.03
CA ASP A 152 0.57 -5.78 -16.38
C ASP A 152 -0.74 -6.46 -15.98
N SER A 153 -1.45 -7.01 -16.96
CA SER A 153 -2.76 -7.66 -16.76
C SER A 153 -2.69 -8.91 -15.86
N PHE A 154 -1.53 -9.54 -15.75
CA PHE A 154 -1.32 -10.71 -14.89
C PHE A 154 -1.03 -10.34 -13.42
N THR A 155 -0.75 -9.07 -13.14
CA THR A 155 -0.51 -8.64 -11.76
C THR A 155 -1.78 -8.70 -10.92
N GLN A 156 -1.68 -9.26 -9.71
CA GLN A 156 -2.78 -9.39 -8.75
C GLN A 156 -3.31 -8.03 -8.31
N GLY A 157 -4.64 -7.89 -8.20
CA GLY A 157 -5.33 -6.70 -7.73
C GLY A 157 -6.29 -6.12 -8.77
N ALA A 158 -7.19 -5.23 -8.33
CA ALA A 158 -8.23 -4.63 -9.16
C ALA A 158 -7.79 -3.42 -10.00
N GLY A 159 -6.60 -2.85 -9.74
CA GLY A 159 -6.19 -1.59 -10.35
C GLY A 159 -6.93 -0.37 -9.75
N LEU A 160 -7.42 -0.49 -8.51
CA LEU A 160 -8.14 0.59 -7.82
C LEU A 160 -7.28 1.32 -6.77
N GLY A 161 -6.25 0.67 -6.26
CA GLY A 161 -5.49 1.15 -5.11
C GLY A 161 -4.93 2.56 -5.29
N LEU A 162 -4.24 2.86 -6.39
CA LEU A 162 -3.66 4.19 -6.61
C LEU A 162 -4.70 5.28 -6.84
N SER A 163 -5.81 4.98 -7.51
CA SER A 163 -6.92 5.93 -7.69
C SER A 163 -7.63 6.26 -6.36
N ILE A 164 -7.75 5.26 -5.47
CA ILE A 164 -8.24 5.46 -4.09
C ILE A 164 -7.25 6.32 -3.30
N CYS A 165 -5.94 6.03 -3.39
CA CYS A 165 -4.90 6.84 -2.75
C CYS A 165 -4.97 8.30 -3.20
N GLN A 166 -5.09 8.56 -4.50
CA GLN A 166 -5.21 9.92 -5.05
C GLN A 166 -6.42 10.66 -4.46
N THR A 167 -7.56 9.98 -4.36
CA THR A 167 -8.78 10.58 -3.79
C THR A 167 -8.62 10.86 -2.30
N ILE A 168 -8.09 9.90 -1.53
CA ILE A 168 -7.87 10.08 -0.08
C ILE A 168 -6.90 11.25 0.15
N VAL A 169 -5.76 11.26 -0.54
CA VAL A 169 -4.75 12.33 -0.41
C VAL A 169 -5.35 13.70 -0.75
N GLY A 170 -6.15 13.81 -1.81
CA GLY A 170 -6.86 15.03 -2.14
C GLY A 170 -7.82 15.50 -1.03
N ARG A 171 -8.53 14.56 -0.40
CA ARG A 171 -9.42 14.87 0.75
C ARG A 171 -8.65 15.23 2.03
N LEU A 172 -7.42 14.78 2.17
CA LEU A 172 -6.50 15.18 3.23
C LEU A 172 -5.78 16.51 2.93
N ASN A 173 -6.20 17.24 1.88
CA ASN A 173 -5.61 18.48 1.38
C ASN A 173 -4.15 18.32 0.92
N GLY A 174 -3.80 17.15 0.44
CA GLY A 174 -2.48 16.83 -0.11
C GLY A 174 -2.49 16.61 -1.62
N MET A 175 -1.32 16.30 -2.15
CA MET A 175 -1.10 15.92 -3.53
C MET A 175 -0.24 14.65 -3.56
N ILE A 176 -0.51 13.75 -4.50
CA ILE A 176 0.31 12.56 -4.74
C ILE A 176 0.96 12.68 -6.12
N THR A 177 2.25 12.43 -6.17
CA THR A 177 3.05 12.40 -7.40
C THR A 177 3.81 11.09 -7.47
N VAL A 178 4.29 10.75 -8.65
CA VAL A 178 5.11 9.58 -8.90
C VAL A 178 6.24 9.92 -9.86
N THR A 179 7.40 9.36 -9.59
CA THR A 179 8.55 9.33 -10.51
C THR A 179 9.01 7.89 -10.60
N SER A 180 9.43 7.43 -11.75
CA SER A 180 9.94 6.08 -11.95
C SER A 180 10.85 6.04 -13.17
N GLU A 181 11.84 5.16 -13.11
CA GLU A 181 12.69 4.79 -14.23
C GLU A 181 12.49 3.30 -14.48
N GLU A 182 12.28 2.91 -15.74
CA GLU A 182 12.09 1.51 -16.13
C GLU A 182 13.45 0.80 -16.23
N GLY A 183 13.64 -0.32 -15.50
CA GLY A 183 14.83 -1.17 -15.57
C GLY A 183 15.46 -1.47 -14.26
#